data_4c9b7f08cc4131ffc7477d3f5fcf2e66
#
_entry.id   4c9b7f08cc4131ffc7477d3f5fcf2e66
#
_cell.length_a   1.000
_cell.length_b   1.000
_cell.length_c   1.000
_cell.angle_alpha   90.00
_cell.angle_beta   90.00
_cell.angle_gamma   90.00
#
_symmetry.space_group_name_H-M   'P 1'
#
loop_
_entity.id
_entity.type
_entity.pdbx_description
1 polymer ?
#
loop_
_entity_poly.entity_id
_entity_poly.type
_entity_poly.pdbx_seq_one_letter_code
_entity_poly.pdbx_strand_id
1 'polypeptide(L)'
;MKRERKIHRTVVAGTTGYAVPLVVAVTGHRDLVSGQVAEIRERVREFLRNLARDYPERGVSVMSSLAEGADQLVAEEALALDIPLVVPLPMPLDLYLADFETPDARNRFRQLFDRASEVYELPLAPGNTRKSVAEYGKNRTRQYGQLGVFLSAHCHILLALWDGRYNDKVGGTGQVVRFHHDDVMAGYTPRNQGSRLMLTDDESDLVYHIVCSRDRPDGEPAEELEPLSCSWFTADDREPRTEEMPERHRQVFAHSKEFSRDAIEFEERIMNEAWPLYDKEKDQKGLPPGIADIDHVFRVADWLAIFYQKRMLRTLRSVHMLALLMGVM
;
A
#
# COMPACT_ATOMS: atom_id res chain seq x y z
N MET A 1 17.19 -14.88 -26.43
CA MET A 1 18.18 -14.45 -25.42
C MET A 1 17.38 -13.95 -24.21
N LYS A 2 17.21 -14.80 -23.17
CA LYS A 2 16.54 -14.41 -21.93
C LYS A 2 17.47 -13.49 -21.15
N ARG A 3 17.20 -12.18 -21.13
CA ARG A 3 17.77 -11.29 -20.13
C ARG A 3 17.04 -11.57 -18.81
N GLU A 4 17.66 -12.30 -17.92
CA GLU A 4 17.32 -12.26 -16.50
C GLU A 4 17.47 -10.82 -16.04
N ARG A 5 16.34 -10.13 -15.84
CA ARG A 5 16.34 -8.82 -15.18
C ARG A 5 16.69 -9.08 -13.71
N LYS A 6 17.89 -8.69 -13.33
CA LYS A 6 18.24 -8.51 -11.92
C LYS A 6 17.21 -7.55 -11.33
N ILE A 7 16.49 -8.02 -10.32
CA ILE A 7 15.69 -7.16 -9.46
C ILE A 7 16.68 -6.20 -8.79
N HIS A 8 16.77 -4.99 -9.32
CA HIS A 8 17.56 -3.94 -8.68
C HIS A 8 16.74 -3.40 -7.51
N ARG A 9 17.12 -3.81 -6.33
CA ARG A 9 16.70 -3.19 -5.10
C ARG A 9 17.34 -1.81 -5.04
N THR A 10 16.60 -0.77 -5.38
CA THR A 10 17.00 0.60 -5.08
C THR A 10 16.71 0.80 -3.59
N VAL A 11 17.72 0.66 -2.76
CA VAL A 11 17.68 1.15 -1.39
C VAL A 11 17.44 2.66 -1.51
N VAL A 12 16.32 3.13 -1.00
CA VAL A 12 16.02 4.56 -0.94
C VAL A 12 17.18 5.22 -0.21
N ALA A 13 17.89 6.12 -0.88
CA ALA A 13 19.02 6.81 -0.30
C ALA A 13 18.54 7.59 0.95
N GLY A 14 19.01 7.17 2.13
CA GLY A 14 18.68 7.81 3.41
C GLY A 14 17.83 7.00 4.38
N THR A 15 17.23 5.88 3.97
CA THR A 15 16.61 4.94 4.91
C THR A 15 17.59 3.79 5.15
N THR A 16 18.08 3.66 6.35
CA THR A 16 18.68 2.43 6.86
C THR A 16 17.65 1.31 6.60
N GLY A 17 18.09 0.11 6.24
CA GLY A 17 17.27 -0.98 5.71
C GLY A 17 16.09 -1.51 6.56
N TYR A 18 15.55 -0.71 7.47
CA TYR A 18 14.53 -1.07 8.46
C TYR A 18 13.19 -0.37 8.29
N ALA A 19 13.11 0.68 7.51
CA ALA A 19 11.85 1.39 7.36
C ALA A 19 10.85 0.51 6.61
N VAL A 20 9.78 0.10 7.28
CA VAL A 20 8.59 -0.41 6.62
C VAL A 20 7.86 0.82 6.06
N PRO A 21 7.88 1.06 4.74
CA PRO A 21 7.32 2.28 4.18
C PRO A 21 5.81 2.34 4.39
N LEU A 22 5.27 3.54 4.45
CA LEU A 22 3.84 3.75 4.36
C LEU A 22 3.42 3.54 2.91
N VAL A 23 2.75 2.44 2.62
CA VAL A 23 2.34 2.07 1.26
C VAL A 23 1.01 2.71 0.93
N VAL A 24 0.98 3.49 -0.15
CA VAL A 24 -0.23 4.08 -0.73
C VAL A 24 -0.53 3.35 -2.03
N ALA A 25 -1.60 2.54 -2.07
CA ALA A 25 -2.07 1.96 -3.32
C ALA A 25 -3.02 2.90 -4.04
N VAL A 26 -3.02 2.82 -5.37
CA VAL A 26 -3.81 3.71 -6.22
C VAL A 26 -4.91 2.92 -6.92
N THR A 27 -6.11 3.46 -6.88
CA THR A 27 -7.21 3.06 -7.75
C THR A 27 -7.92 4.30 -8.30
N GLY A 28 -8.36 4.26 -9.54
CA GLY A 28 -9.04 5.44 -10.08
C GLY A 28 -9.56 5.25 -11.50
N HIS A 29 -10.24 6.28 -11.97
CA HIS A 29 -10.81 6.28 -13.31
C HIS A 29 -9.77 6.52 -14.40
N ARG A 30 -9.96 5.86 -15.53
CA ARG A 30 -9.11 6.05 -16.71
C ARG A 30 -9.48 7.33 -17.49
N ASP A 31 -10.73 7.68 -17.47
CA ASP A 31 -11.39 8.73 -18.23
C ASP A 31 -11.65 9.98 -17.35
N LEU A 32 -10.58 10.59 -16.84
CA LEU A 32 -10.68 11.83 -16.08
C LEU A 32 -11.01 13.02 -17.01
N VAL A 33 -11.87 13.92 -16.55
CA VAL A 33 -12.18 15.15 -17.28
C VAL A 33 -10.93 16.02 -17.41
N SER A 34 -10.55 16.34 -18.65
CA SER A 34 -9.30 17.07 -18.95
C SER A 34 -9.17 18.39 -18.22
N GLY A 35 -10.27 19.11 -18.03
CA GLY A 35 -10.32 20.38 -17.29
C GLY A 35 -10.04 20.23 -15.78
N GLN A 36 -10.18 19.05 -15.22
CA GLN A 36 -9.91 18.80 -13.79
C GLN A 36 -8.50 18.24 -13.53
N VAL A 37 -7.78 17.77 -14.55
CA VAL A 37 -6.49 17.07 -14.38
C VAL A 37 -5.45 17.90 -13.65
N ALA A 38 -5.36 19.20 -13.92
CA ALA A 38 -4.38 20.06 -13.26
C ALA A 38 -4.62 20.17 -11.76
N GLU A 39 -5.87 20.36 -11.36
CA GLU A 39 -6.26 20.43 -9.94
C GLU A 39 -6.12 19.07 -9.24
N ILE A 40 -6.52 17.98 -9.89
CA ILE A 40 -6.31 16.63 -9.37
C ILE A 40 -4.82 16.38 -9.10
N ARG A 41 -3.92 16.78 -10.00
CA ARG A 41 -2.47 16.68 -9.80
C ARG A 41 -2.00 17.42 -8.56
N GLU A 42 -2.50 18.63 -8.34
CA GLU A 42 -2.10 19.40 -7.16
C GLU A 42 -2.61 18.74 -5.86
N ARG A 43 -3.85 18.23 -5.83
CA ARG A 43 -4.39 17.48 -4.69
C ARG A 43 -3.56 16.23 -4.39
N VAL A 44 -3.20 15.46 -5.42
CA VAL A 44 -2.33 14.29 -5.28
C VAL A 44 -0.96 14.67 -4.74
N ARG A 45 -0.35 15.73 -5.29
CA ARG A 45 0.96 16.23 -4.88
C ARG A 45 0.95 16.71 -3.42
N GLU A 46 -0.08 17.44 -3.03
CA GLU A 46 -0.26 17.91 -1.66
C GLU A 46 -0.41 16.72 -0.69
N PHE A 47 -1.26 15.77 -1.02
CA PHE A 47 -1.45 14.54 -0.23
C PHE A 47 -0.14 13.78 -0.02
N LEU A 48 0.59 13.48 -1.09
CA LEU A 48 1.85 12.75 -1.01
C LEU A 48 2.94 13.52 -0.26
N ARG A 49 3.01 14.84 -0.46
CA ARG A 49 3.96 15.71 0.25
C ARG A 49 3.65 15.76 1.75
N ASN A 50 2.38 15.83 2.13
CA ASN A 50 1.96 15.83 3.52
C ASN A 50 2.32 14.51 4.21
N LEU A 51 2.06 13.36 3.57
CA LEU A 51 2.47 12.06 4.10
C LEU A 51 4.00 11.95 4.28
N ALA A 52 4.77 12.37 3.28
CA ALA A 52 6.24 12.33 3.35
C ALA A 52 6.79 13.24 4.46
N ARG A 53 6.17 14.40 4.68
CA ARG A 53 6.54 15.32 5.77
C ARG A 53 6.17 14.76 7.15
N ASP A 54 5.02 14.13 7.28
CA ASP A 54 4.48 13.71 8.57
C ASP A 54 5.10 12.38 9.05
N TYR A 55 5.60 11.56 8.12
CA TYR A 55 6.21 10.24 8.39
C TYR A 55 7.60 10.04 7.77
N PRO A 56 8.57 10.96 8.02
CA PRO A 56 9.89 10.91 7.37
C PRO A 56 10.70 9.67 7.76
N GLU A 57 10.52 9.12 8.97
CA GLU A 57 11.26 7.95 9.45
C GLU A 57 10.79 6.64 8.81
N ARG A 58 9.56 6.61 8.31
CA ARG A 58 9.02 5.45 7.58
C ARG A 58 9.31 5.50 6.08
N GLY A 59 9.30 6.71 5.53
CA GLY A 59 9.19 6.91 4.10
C GLY A 59 7.80 6.56 3.57
N VAL A 60 7.53 6.99 2.35
CA VAL A 60 6.29 6.69 1.62
C VAL A 60 6.64 5.90 0.37
N SER A 61 5.81 4.94 -0.02
CA SER A 61 5.92 4.23 -1.29
C SER A 61 4.55 4.23 -1.98
N VAL A 62 4.53 4.46 -3.28
CA VAL A 62 3.29 4.43 -4.07
C VAL A 62 3.22 3.14 -4.87
N MET A 63 2.08 2.45 -4.80
CA MET A 63 1.79 1.23 -5.54
C MET A 63 0.72 1.51 -6.60
N SER A 64 1.08 1.44 -7.87
CA SER A 64 0.20 1.75 -9.01
C SER A 64 0.41 0.77 -10.14
N SER A 65 -0.67 0.27 -10.74
CA SER A 65 -0.61 -0.59 -11.92
C SER A 65 -0.31 0.17 -13.22
N LEU A 66 -0.20 1.48 -13.16
CA LEU A 66 0.04 2.37 -14.31
C LEU A 66 -1.03 2.30 -15.39
N ALA A 67 -2.27 1.96 -15.05
CA ALA A 67 -3.39 2.11 -15.98
C ALA A 67 -3.51 3.58 -16.45
N GLU A 68 -4.09 3.80 -17.61
CA GLU A 68 -4.32 5.16 -18.11
C GLU A 68 -5.15 5.99 -17.12
N GLY A 69 -5.00 7.29 -17.14
CA GLY A 69 -5.72 8.22 -16.27
C GLY A 69 -5.13 8.34 -14.87
N ALA A 70 -5.90 8.01 -13.85
CA ALA A 70 -5.55 8.22 -12.44
C ALA A 70 -4.24 7.55 -12.02
N ASP A 71 -4.04 6.28 -12.37
CA ASP A 71 -2.88 5.51 -11.97
C ASP A 71 -1.56 6.13 -12.47
N GLN A 72 -1.52 6.51 -13.76
CA GLN A 72 -0.35 7.16 -14.34
C GLN A 72 -0.14 8.56 -13.77
N LEU A 73 -1.22 9.31 -13.53
CA LEU A 73 -1.16 10.64 -12.94
C LEU A 73 -0.52 10.60 -11.55
N VAL A 74 -0.97 9.70 -10.69
CA VAL A 74 -0.42 9.54 -9.33
C VAL A 74 1.03 9.07 -9.38
N ALA A 75 1.36 8.14 -10.27
CA ALA A 75 2.74 7.66 -10.44
C ALA A 75 3.70 8.77 -10.88
N GLU A 76 3.26 9.67 -11.76
CA GLU A 76 4.05 10.84 -12.18
C GLU A 76 4.33 11.80 -11.01
N GLU A 77 3.31 12.09 -10.21
CA GLU A 77 3.46 12.96 -9.04
C GLU A 77 4.34 12.32 -7.95
N ALA A 78 4.21 11.01 -7.73
CA ALA A 78 5.09 10.27 -6.82
C ALA A 78 6.56 10.36 -7.24
N LEU A 79 6.84 10.08 -8.51
CA LEU A 79 8.19 10.15 -9.06
C LEU A 79 8.75 11.58 -9.11
N ALA A 80 7.90 12.60 -9.23
CA ALA A 80 8.32 14.01 -9.16
C ALA A 80 8.70 14.44 -7.73
N LEU A 81 8.23 13.73 -6.73
CA LEU A 81 8.56 13.90 -5.31
C LEU A 81 9.63 12.91 -4.81
N ASP A 82 10.32 12.20 -5.72
CA ASP A 82 11.30 11.15 -5.40
C ASP A 82 10.72 10.02 -4.50
N ILE A 83 9.40 9.82 -4.55
CA ILE A 83 8.73 8.72 -3.84
C ILE A 83 8.87 7.44 -4.66
N PRO A 84 9.35 6.33 -4.06
CA PRO A 84 9.47 5.04 -4.72
C PRO A 84 8.14 4.56 -5.30
N LEU A 85 8.19 4.06 -6.53
CA LEU A 85 7.06 3.54 -7.27
C LEU A 85 7.15 2.02 -7.39
N VAL A 86 6.14 1.32 -6.89
CA VAL A 86 5.96 -0.14 -7.01
C VAL A 86 4.88 -0.41 -8.05
N VAL A 87 5.18 -1.29 -9.00
CA VAL A 87 4.27 -1.57 -10.13
C VAL A 87 3.83 -3.04 -10.13
N PRO A 88 2.66 -3.37 -9.56
CA PRO A 88 2.05 -4.68 -9.75
C PRO A 88 1.35 -4.73 -11.10
N LEU A 89 1.72 -5.69 -11.95
CA LEU A 89 1.07 -5.96 -13.22
C LEU A 89 -0.02 -7.02 -13.02
N PRO A 90 -1.24 -6.83 -13.56
CA PRO A 90 -2.32 -7.82 -13.41
C PRO A 90 -2.04 -9.13 -14.15
N MET A 91 -1.16 -9.10 -15.15
CA MET A 91 -0.86 -10.20 -16.08
C MET A 91 0.49 -9.95 -16.75
N PRO A 92 1.03 -10.91 -17.54
CA PRO A 92 2.25 -10.71 -18.30
C PRO A 92 2.29 -9.37 -19.06
N LEU A 93 3.44 -8.70 -18.97
CA LEU A 93 3.63 -7.33 -19.48
C LEU A 93 3.18 -7.15 -20.94
N ASP A 94 3.50 -8.10 -21.82
CA ASP A 94 3.13 -8.03 -23.22
C ASP A 94 1.60 -8.10 -23.42
N LEU A 95 0.90 -8.85 -22.60
CA LEU A 95 -0.56 -8.89 -22.60
C LEU A 95 -1.17 -7.62 -22.01
N TYR A 96 -0.58 -7.10 -20.94
CA TYR A 96 -1.05 -5.86 -20.32
C TYR A 96 -0.89 -4.65 -21.23
N LEU A 97 0.22 -4.57 -21.98
CA LEU A 97 0.46 -3.50 -22.95
C LEU A 97 -0.57 -3.45 -24.10
N ALA A 98 -1.31 -4.53 -24.33
CA ALA A 98 -2.39 -4.55 -25.33
C ALA A 98 -3.60 -3.72 -24.90
N ASP A 99 -3.76 -3.37 -23.62
CA ASP A 99 -4.86 -2.54 -23.12
C ASP A 99 -4.64 -1.04 -23.34
N PHE A 100 -3.46 -0.64 -23.76
CA PHE A 100 -3.14 0.76 -24.07
C PHE A 100 -3.35 0.99 -25.58
N GLU A 101 -4.39 1.72 -25.91
CA GLU A 101 -4.82 1.85 -27.32
C GLU A 101 -3.87 2.73 -28.14
N THR A 102 -3.37 3.82 -27.55
CA THR A 102 -2.56 4.80 -28.25
C THR A 102 -1.06 4.57 -28.07
N PRO A 103 -0.22 4.94 -29.05
CA PRO A 103 1.23 4.92 -28.89
C PRO A 103 1.72 5.80 -27.72
N ASP A 104 1.06 6.93 -27.51
CA ASP A 104 1.43 7.87 -26.43
C ASP A 104 1.14 7.26 -25.06
N ALA A 105 0.00 6.61 -24.86
CA ALA A 105 -0.32 5.90 -23.63
C ALA A 105 0.69 4.79 -23.32
N ARG A 106 1.11 4.01 -24.34
CA ARG A 106 2.14 2.98 -24.20
C ARG A 106 3.51 3.58 -23.88
N ASN A 107 3.88 4.70 -24.49
CA ASN A 107 5.15 5.37 -24.22
C ASN A 107 5.18 5.93 -22.79
N ARG A 108 4.08 6.56 -22.34
CA ARG A 108 3.93 7.05 -20.97
C ARG A 108 4.03 5.92 -19.95
N PHE A 109 3.33 4.81 -20.18
CA PHE A 109 3.47 3.59 -19.37
C PHE A 109 4.94 3.16 -19.28
N ARG A 110 5.65 3.04 -20.41
CA ARG A 110 7.04 2.60 -20.42
C ARG A 110 7.97 3.53 -19.66
N GLN A 111 7.80 4.84 -19.80
CA GLN A 111 8.60 5.83 -19.08
C GLN A 111 8.44 5.69 -17.56
N LEU A 112 7.22 5.49 -17.08
CA LEU A 112 6.94 5.27 -15.66
C LEU A 112 7.45 3.92 -15.18
N PHE A 113 7.21 2.88 -15.97
CA PHE A 113 7.64 1.51 -15.70
C PHE A 113 9.17 1.38 -15.59
N ASP A 114 9.92 2.06 -16.46
CA ASP A 114 11.40 2.04 -16.42
C ASP A 114 11.97 2.79 -15.20
N ARG A 115 11.20 3.68 -14.59
CA ARG A 115 11.54 4.42 -13.36
C ARG A 115 11.03 3.75 -12.08
N ALA A 116 10.24 2.68 -12.19
CA ALA A 116 9.73 1.95 -11.04
C ALA A 116 10.89 1.37 -10.21
N SER A 117 10.79 1.48 -8.89
CA SER A 117 11.74 0.86 -7.96
C SER A 117 11.57 -0.66 -7.91
N GLU A 118 10.34 -1.13 -8.02
CA GLU A 118 9.99 -2.55 -8.00
C GLU A 118 8.85 -2.84 -8.98
N VAL A 119 8.90 -4.04 -9.57
CA VAL A 119 7.85 -4.53 -10.48
C VAL A 119 7.48 -5.96 -10.11
N TYR A 120 6.19 -6.21 -9.96
CA TYR A 120 5.62 -7.54 -9.70
C TYR A 120 4.70 -7.94 -10.85
N GLU A 121 4.89 -9.12 -11.42
CA GLU A 121 3.90 -9.73 -12.32
C GLU A 121 3.06 -10.71 -11.50
N LEU A 122 1.79 -10.42 -11.31
CA LEU A 122 0.88 -11.28 -10.56
C LEU A 122 0.69 -12.61 -11.28
N PRO A 123 0.59 -13.71 -10.54
CA PRO A 123 0.31 -15.02 -11.13
C PRO A 123 -1.06 -15.01 -11.81
N LEU A 124 -1.22 -15.86 -12.82
CA LEU A 124 -2.53 -16.03 -13.42
C LEU A 124 -3.52 -16.63 -12.41
N ALA A 125 -4.72 -16.07 -12.36
CA ALA A 125 -5.80 -16.56 -11.49
C ALA A 125 -6.09 -18.04 -11.76
N PRO A 126 -6.48 -18.83 -10.76
CA PRO A 126 -6.78 -20.24 -10.93
C PRO A 126 -7.73 -20.50 -12.10
N GLY A 127 -7.33 -21.40 -12.99
CA GLY A 127 -8.08 -21.72 -14.23
C GLY A 127 -7.80 -20.82 -15.42
N ASN A 128 -7.08 -19.71 -15.24
CA ASN A 128 -6.62 -18.88 -16.35
C ASN A 128 -5.34 -19.44 -16.97
N THR A 129 -5.21 -19.24 -18.27
CA THR A 129 -4.01 -19.50 -19.05
C THR A 129 -3.60 -18.21 -19.78
N ARG A 130 -2.35 -18.12 -20.20
CA ARG A 130 -1.89 -17.00 -21.01
C ARG A 130 -2.78 -16.76 -22.25
N LYS A 131 -3.24 -17.83 -22.91
CA LYS A 131 -4.15 -17.75 -24.06
C LYS A 131 -5.50 -17.18 -23.66
N SER A 132 -6.11 -17.66 -22.57
CA SER A 132 -7.44 -17.20 -22.13
C SER A 132 -7.44 -15.75 -21.62
N VAL A 133 -6.30 -15.26 -21.13
CA VAL A 133 -6.15 -13.88 -20.68
C VAL A 133 -5.80 -12.92 -21.83
N ALA A 134 -5.22 -13.43 -22.92
CA ALA A 134 -4.95 -12.62 -24.11
C ALA A 134 -6.25 -12.08 -24.77
N GLU A 135 -7.35 -12.79 -24.62
CA GLU A 135 -8.66 -12.38 -25.13
C GLU A 135 -9.41 -11.51 -24.12
N TYR A 136 -10.14 -10.50 -24.63
CA TYR A 136 -11.05 -9.71 -23.78
C TYR A 136 -12.20 -10.57 -23.30
N GLY A 137 -12.52 -10.51 -22.01
CA GLY A 137 -13.61 -11.28 -21.42
C GLY A 137 -13.39 -11.61 -19.93
N LYS A 138 -14.18 -12.56 -19.42
CA LYS A 138 -14.23 -12.91 -17.99
C LYS A 138 -12.86 -13.27 -17.40
N ASN A 139 -12.02 -13.99 -18.13
CA ASN A 139 -10.70 -14.42 -17.64
C ASN A 139 -9.75 -13.24 -17.46
N ARG A 140 -9.75 -12.30 -18.41
CA ARG A 140 -8.97 -11.06 -18.31
C ARG A 140 -9.50 -10.15 -17.20
N THR A 141 -10.81 -9.98 -17.12
CA THR A 141 -11.48 -9.25 -16.04
C THR A 141 -11.13 -9.81 -14.66
N ARG A 142 -11.01 -11.14 -14.55
CA ARG A 142 -10.60 -11.80 -13.31
C ARG A 142 -9.17 -11.40 -12.87
N GLN A 143 -8.24 -11.18 -13.79
CA GLN A 143 -6.91 -10.68 -13.48
C GLN A 143 -6.96 -9.26 -12.87
N TYR A 144 -7.82 -8.39 -13.38
CA TYR A 144 -8.02 -7.07 -12.79
C TYR A 144 -8.65 -7.13 -11.39
N GLY A 145 -9.58 -8.05 -11.16
CA GLY A 145 -10.10 -8.31 -9.82
C GLY A 145 -9.00 -8.77 -8.86
N GLN A 146 -8.14 -9.69 -9.31
CA GLN A 146 -6.99 -10.14 -8.52
C GLN A 146 -6.01 -9.00 -8.21
N LEU A 147 -5.77 -8.09 -9.17
CA LEU A 147 -4.98 -6.89 -8.92
C LEU A 147 -5.61 -6.01 -7.84
N GLY A 148 -6.92 -5.78 -7.89
CA GLY A 148 -7.63 -5.00 -6.86
C GLY A 148 -7.46 -5.60 -5.46
N VAL A 149 -7.60 -6.93 -5.33
CA VAL A 149 -7.34 -7.67 -4.09
C VAL A 149 -5.89 -7.48 -3.65
N PHE A 150 -4.94 -7.60 -4.57
CA PHE A 150 -3.51 -7.42 -4.26
C PHE A 150 -3.20 -6.00 -3.75
N LEU A 151 -3.71 -4.97 -4.42
CA LEU A 151 -3.53 -3.57 -4.02
C LEU A 151 -4.06 -3.32 -2.60
N SER A 152 -5.29 -3.76 -2.33
CA SER A 152 -5.93 -3.59 -1.01
C SER A 152 -5.20 -4.34 0.10
N ALA A 153 -4.75 -5.57 -0.16
CA ALA A 153 -4.07 -6.39 0.84
C ALA A 153 -2.62 -5.94 1.14
N HIS A 154 -2.04 -5.04 0.33
CA HIS A 154 -0.65 -4.63 0.46
C HIS A 154 -0.48 -3.11 0.63
N CYS A 155 -1.53 -2.39 1.00
CA CYS A 155 -1.46 -0.96 1.27
C CYS A 155 -1.93 -0.62 2.69
N HIS A 156 -1.48 0.53 3.17
CA HIS A 156 -1.95 1.14 4.41
C HIS A 156 -3.02 2.20 4.13
N ILE A 157 -2.96 2.79 2.94
CA ILE A 157 -3.90 3.81 2.47
C ILE A 157 -4.26 3.49 1.02
N LEU A 158 -5.54 3.43 0.71
CA LEU A 158 -6.02 3.38 -0.65
C LEU A 158 -6.33 4.80 -1.15
N LEU A 159 -5.53 5.32 -2.08
CA LEU A 159 -5.79 6.58 -2.76
C LEU A 159 -6.77 6.33 -3.91
N ALA A 160 -7.99 6.84 -3.79
CA ALA A 160 -9.05 6.67 -4.77
C ALA A 160 -9.33 7.98 -5.53
N LEU A 161 -9.03 8.01 -6.84
CA LEU A 161 -9.46 9.06 -7.75
C LEU A 161 -10.77 8.59 -8.43
N TRP A 162 -11.91 8.97 -7.86
CA TRP A 162 -13.16 8.28 -8.08
C TRP A 162 -14.38 9.22 -8.08
N ASP A 163 -15.43 8.84 -8.80
CA ASP A 163 -16.70 9.57 -8.86
C ASP A 163 -17.65 9.26 -7.67
N GLY A 164 -17.24 8.39 -6.75
CA GLY A 164 -18.06 7.97 -5.61
C GLY A 164 -19.17 6.97 -5.95
N ARG A 165 -19.32 6.58 -7.22
CA ARG A 165 -20.40 5.69 -7.64
C ARG A 165 -19.97 4.22 -7.62
N TYR A 166 -20.59 3.43 -6.75
CA TYR A 166 -20.40 1.99 -6.73
C TYR A 166 -21.07 1.35 -7.97
N ASN A 167 -20.37 0.44 -8.60
CA ASN A 167 -20.89 -0.38 -9.69
C ASN A 167 -20.35 -1.81 -9.57
N ASP A 168 -21.01 -2.76 -10.26
CA ASP A 168 -20.66 -4.18 -10.22
C ASP A 168 -19.56 -4.57 -11.22
N LYS A 169 -18.85 -3.60 -11.80
CA LYS A 169 -17.76 -3.86 -12.74
C LYS A 169 -16.55 -4.44 -12.01
N VAL A 170 -16.30 -5.73 -12.25
CA VAL A 170 -15.14 -6.44 -11.66
C VAL A 170 -13.83 -5.76 -12.02
N GLY A 171 -13.02 -5.46 -10.98
CA GLY A 171 -11.76 -4.73 -11.13
C GLY A 171 -11.92 -3.22 -11.41
N GLY A 172 -13.13 -2.68 -11.32
CA GLY A 172 -13.38 -1.24 -11.36
C GLY A 172 -13.14 -0.58 -10.01
N THR A 173 -12.90 0.74 -10.03
CA THR A 173 -12.53 1.53 -8.83
C THR A 173 -13.51 1.33 -7.67
N GLY A 174 -14.82 1.44 -7.90
CA GLY A 174 -15.82 1.24 -6.84
C GLY A 174 -15.81 -0.17 -6.24
N GLN A 175 -15.46 -1.21 -7.03
CA GLN A 175 -15.32 -2.55 -6.49
C GLN A 175 -14.03 -2.70 -5.65
N VAL A 176 -12.93 -2.07 -6.05
CA VAL A 176 -11.67 -2.08 -5.28
C VAL A 176 -11.89 -1.38 -3.94
N VAL A 177 -12.55 -0.22 -3.92
CA VAL A 177 -12.90 0.49 -2.67
C VAL A 177 -13.80 -0.37 -1.79
N ARG A 178 -14.85 -0.98 -2.34
CA ARG A 178 -15.73 -1.89 -1.59
C ARG A 178 -14.96 -3.08 -1.00
N PHE A 179 -14.07 -3.69 -1.80
CA PHE A 179 -13.24 -4.80 -1.32
C PHE A 179 -12.30 -4.35 -0.19
N HIS A 180 -11.72 -3.16 -0.30
CA HIS A 180 -10.84 -2.59 0.72
C HIS A 180 -11.55 -2.40 2.06
N HIS A 181 -12.87 -2.18 2.05
CA HIS A 181 -13.69 -2.07 3.25
C HIS A 181 -14.21 -3.42 3.77
N ASP A 182 -14.63 -4.30 2.87
CA ASP A 182 -15.39 -5.49 3.24
C ASP A 182 -14.55 -6.76 3.32
N ASP A 183 -13.30 -6.76 2.81
CA ASP A 183 -12.42 -7.92 2.61
C ASP A 183 -13.07 -9.06 1.81
N VAL A 184 -14.19 -8.76 1.14
CA VAL A 184 -14.96 -9.71 0.37
C VAL A 184 -15.10 -9.26 -1.07
N MET A 185 -14.49 -10.00 -1.98
CA MET A 185 -14.69 -9.83 -3.41
C MET A 185 -15.30 -11.11 -3.98
N ALA A 186 -16.56 -11.04 -4.43
CA ALA A 186 -17.28 -12.19 -4.95
C ALA A 186 -16.51 -12.90 -6.09
N GLY A 187 -16.23 -14.18 -5.90
CA GLY A 187 -15.49 -15.01 -6.85
C GLY A 187 -13.97 -14.96 -6.75
N TYR A 188 -13.41 -14.14 -5.85
CA TYR A 188 -11.94 -13.99 -5.64
C TYR A 188 -11.52 -14.34 -4.22
N THR A 189 -12.33 -14.00 -3.24
CA THR A 189 -12.09 -14.36 -1.84
C THR A 189 -12.90 -15.61 -1.46
N PRO A 190 -12.39 -16.50 -0.59
CA PRO A 190 -13.16 -17.64 -0.11
C PRO A 190 -14.44 -17.16 0.59
N ARG A 191 -15.57 -17.77 0.25
CA ARG A 191 -16.80 -17.58 1.04
C ARG A 191 -16.56 -18.14 2.44
N ASN A 192 -16.73 -17.32 3.46
CA ASN A 192 -16.67 -17.71 4.87
C ASN A 192 -15.29 -18.23 5.35
N GLN A 193 -14.33 -17.37 5.48
CA GLN A 193 -13.45 -17.50 6.62
C GLN A 193 -13.77 -16.37 7.60
N GLY A 194 -14.85 -16.53 8.32
CA GLY A 194 -15.22 -15.73 9.48
C GLY A 194 -14.34 -16.00 10.70
N SER A 195 -13.06 -16.23 10.49
CA SER A 195 -12.04 -16.08 11.48
C SER A 195 -11.54 -14.64 11.37
N ARG A 196 -12.36 -13.72 11.82
CA ARG A 196 -11.83 -12.47 12.37
C ARG A 196 -11.03 -12.87 13.60
N LEU A 197 -9.82 -13.32 13.37
CA LEU A 197 -8.81 -13.32 14.41
C LEU A 197 -8.68 -11.85 14.80
N MET A 198 -9.00 -11.52 16.06
CA MET A 198 -8.84 -10.16 16.60
C MET A 198 -7.43 -9.58 16.41
N LEU A 199 -6.46 -10.42 16.04
CA LEU A 199 -5.09 -10.07 15.69
C LEU A 199 -4.90 -9.69 14.21
N THR A 200 -5.92 -9.88 13.36
CA THR A 200 -5.93 -9.51 11.94
C THR A 200 -7.01 -8.46 11.67
N ASP A 201 -7.44 -7.72 12.68
CA ASP A 201 -8.19 -6.50 12.49
C ASP A 201 -7.22 -5.53 11.80
N ASP A 202 -7.19 -5.66 10.48
CA ASP A 202 -6.34 -4.84 9.68
C ASP A 202 -6.99 -3.46 9.61
N GLU A 203 -6.26 -2.51 10.08
CA GLU A 203 -6.61 -1.09 9.98
C GLU A 203 -6.36 -0.59 8.54
N SER A 204 -6.38 -1.51 7.56
CA SER A 204 -6.14 -1.25 6.14
C SER A 204 -7.39 -0.80 5.39
N ASP A 205 -8.47 -0.46 6.07
CA ASP A 205 -9.72 0.03 5.48
C ASP A 205 -9.71 1.54 5.15
N LEU A 206 -8.58 2.22 5.35
CA LEU A 206 -8.44 3.65 5.20
C LEU A 206 -8.35 4.08 3.73
N VAL A 207 -9.29 4.90 3.29
CA VAL A 207 -9.32 5.48 1.95
C VAL A 207 -9.12 6.99 2.01
N TYR A 208 -8.19 7.51 1.18
CA TYR A 208 -8.15 8.93 0.84
C TYR A 208 -8.79 9.13 -0.53
N HIS A 209 -9.88 9.86 -0.58
CA HIS A 209 -10.70 10.05 -1.76
C HIS A 209 -10.52 11.45 -2.34
N ILE A 210 -10.08 11.51 -3.58
CA ILE A 210 -10.13 12.72 -4.41
C ILE A 210 -11.30 12.53 -5.38
N VAL A 211 -12.36 13.33 -5.21
CA VAL A 211 -13.56 13.24 -6.04
C VAL A 211 -13.27 13.76 -7.43
N CYS A 212 -13.48 12.96 -8.46
CA CYS A 212 -13.26 13.36 -9.83
C CYS A 212 -14.44 13.00 -10.73
N SER A 213 -14.69 13.84 -11.73
CA SER A 213 -15.65 13.55 -12.79
C SER A 213 -15.01 12.71 -13.89
N ARG A 214 -15.84 12.03 -14.66
CA ARG A 214 -15.43 11.19 -15.79
C ARG A 214 -15.78 11.84 -17.11
N ASP A 215 -14.89 11.74 -18.08
CA ASP A 215 -15.11 12.24 -19.45
C ASP A 215 -16.02 11.29 -20.24
N ARG A 216 -17.30 11.29 -19.85
CA ARG A 216 -18.39 10.51 -20.49
C ARG A 216 -19.74 11.11 -20.13
N PRO A 217 -20.81 10.77 -20.87
CA PRO A 217 -22.17 11.08 -20.44
C PRO A 217 -22.43 10.51 -19.03
N ASP A 218 -23.10 11.25 -18.19
CA ASP A 218 -23.37 10.91 -16.77
C ASP A 218 -22.09 10.63 -15.95
N GLY A 219 -20.99 11.28 -16.30
CA GLY A 219 -19.70 11.15 -15.63
C GLY A 219 -19.53 12.04 -14.39
N GLU A 220 -20.56 12.72 -13.97
CA GLU A 220 -20.60 13.51 -12.74
C GLU A 220 -20.40 12.65 -11.50
N PRO A 221 -19.81 13.15 -10.42
CA PRO A 221 -19.75 12.44 -9.14
C PRO A 221 -21.13 12.10 -8.57
N ALA A 222 -21.17 11.25 -7.55
CA ALA A 222 -22.39 10.99 -6.78
C ALA A 222 -22.94 12.30 -6.19
N GLU A 223 -24.27 12.42 -6.10
CA GLU A 223 -24.98 13.69 -5.77
C GLU A 223 -24.49 14.37 -4.47
N GLU A 224 -23.97 13.59 -3.52
CA GLU A 224 -23.49 14.10 -2.24
C GLU A 224 -22.02 14.56 -2.27
N LEU A 225 -21.33 14.42 -3.40
CA LEU A 225 -19.90 14.67 -3.53
C LEU A 225 -19.61 15.84 -4.48
N GLU A 226 -18.87 16.81 -3.97
CA GLU A 226 -18.40 17.93 -4.79
C GLU A 226 -17.16 17.52 -5.60
N PRO A 227 -17.10 17.79 -6.92
CA PRO A 227 -15.90 17.55 -7.71
C PRO A 227 -14.68 18.23 -7.08
N LEU A 228 -13.52 17.55 -7.09
CA LEU A 228 -12.25 18.02 -6.55
C LEU A 228 -12.19 18.17 -5.03
N SER A 229 -13.26 17.80 -4.29
CA SER A 229 -13.17 17.67 -2.84
C SER A 229 -12.32 16.47 -2.45
N CYS A 230 -11.69 16.56 -1.27
CA CYS A 230 -10.84 15.50 -0.71
C CYS A 230 -11.36 15.09 0.67
N SER A 231 -11.38 13.81 0.94
CA SER A 231 -11.82 13.31 2.25
C SER A 231 -11.23 11.96 2.58
N TRP A 232 -11.08 11.71 3.86
CA TRP A 232 -10.79 10.40 4.43
C TRP A 232 -12.09 9.68 4.78
N PHE A 233 -12.13 8.39 4.62
CA PHE A 233 -13.21 7.54 5.11
C PHE A 233 -12.77 6.09 5.27
N THR A 234 -13.52 5.34 6.05
CA THR A 234 -13.27 3.95 6.43
C THR A 234 -14.48 3.08 6.14
N ALA A 235 -14.41 1.80 6.47
CA ALA A 235 -15.53 0.87 6.40
C ALA A 235 -16.63 1.15 7.43
N ASP A 236 -16.36 1.92 8.48
CA ASP A 236 -17.37 2.22 9.50
C ASP A 236 -18.35 3.31 9.01
N ASP A 237 -19.51 2.88 8.58
CA ASP A 237 -20.60 3.77 8.12
C ASP A 237 -21.06 4.80 9.18
N ARG A 238 -20.65 4.63 10.44
CA ARG A 238 -20.94 5.58 11.53
C ARG A 238 -19.95 6.73 11.58
N GLU A 239 -18.78 6.58 10.95
CA GLU A 239 -17.80 7.64 10.85
C GLU A 239 -18.06 8.46 9.58
N PRO A 240 -18.38 9.77 9.68
CA PRO A 240 -18.55 10.59 8.50
C PRO A 240 -17.20 10.75 7.76
N ARG A 241 -17.27 11.08 6.48
CA ARG A 241 -16.09 11.51 5.72
C ARG A 241 -15.49 12.75 6.37
N THR A 242 -14.18 12.78 6.55
CA THR A 242 -13.46 13.84 7.23
C THR A 242 -12.34 14.42 6.36
N GLU A 243 -12.03 15.69 6.58
CA GLU A 243 -10.85 16.31 5.92
C GLU A 243 -9.55 15.83 6.55
N GLU A 244 -9.56 15.51 7.83
CA GLU A 244 -8.42 14.97 8.56
C GLU A 244 -8.48 13.44 8.63
N MET A 245 -7.30 12.81 8.68
CA MET A 245 -7.18 11.37 8.89
C MET A 245 -7.84 10.97 10.22
N PRO A 246 -8.68 9.91 10.24
CA PRO A 246 -9.30 9.40 11.46
C PRO A 246 -8.27 9.13 12.57
N GLU A 247 -8.62 9.48 13.81
CA GLU A 247 -7.71 9.45 14.96
C GLU A 247 -7.10 8.05 15.18
N ARG A 248 -7.88 7.00 15.03
CA ARG A 248 -7.42 5.61 15.13
C ARG A 248 -6.23 5.35 14.22
N HIS A 249 -6.34 5.68 12.93
CA HIS A 249 -5.27 5.46 11.93
C HIS A 249 -4.07 6.37 12.19
N ARG A 250 -4.32 7.61 12.60
CA ARG A 250 -3.24 8.54 12.99
C ARG A 250 -2.40 7.99 14.14
N GLN A 251 -3.03 7.39 15.16
CA GLN A 251 -2.34 6.75 16.27
C GLN A 251 -1.51 5.53 15.84
N VAL A 252 -2.06 4.67 14.99
CA VAL A 252 -1.35 3.51 14.43
C VAL A 252 -0.11 3.95 13.65
N PHE A 253 -0.27 4.95 12.80
CA PHE A 253 0.85 5.47 12.02
C PHE A 253 1.88 6.18 12.89
N ALA A 254 1.46 6.84 13.96
CA ALA A 254 2.37 7.41 14.96
C ALA A 254 3.18 6.33 15.68
N HIS A 255 2.56 5.23 16.13
CA HIS A 255 3.27 4.11 16.73
C HIS A 255 4.25 3.44 15.75
N SER A 256 3.84 3.28 14.50
CA SER A 256 4.73 2.74 13.46
C SER A 256 5.92 3.67 13.17
N LYS A 257 5.70 4.99 13.23
CA LYS A 257 6.77 5.99 13.13
C LYS A 257 7.76 5.86 14.29
N GLU A 258 7.26 5.73 15.52
CA GLU A 258 8.10 5.51 16.71
C GLU A 258 8.90 4.22 16.59
N PHE A 259 8.27 3.12 16.15
CA PHE A 259 8.96 1.87 15.90
C PHE A 259 10.12 2.03 14.90
N SER A 260 9.88 2.71 13.79
CA SER A 260 10.91 2.94 12.76
C SER A 260 12.05 3.81 13.28
N ARG A 261 11.74 4.86 14.06
CA ARG A 261 12.73 5.71 14.71
C ARG A 261 13.60 4.90 15.66
N ASP A 262 12.99 4.09 16.51
CA ASP A 262 13.71 3.28 17.50
C ASP A 262 14.55 2.18 16.80
N ALA A 263 14.06 1.61 15.70
CA ALA A 263 14.82 0.68 14.87
C ALA A 263 16.13 1.30 14.35
N ILE A 264 16.06 2.55 13.91
CA ILE A 264 17.22 3.32 13.43
C ILE A 264 18.15 3.68 14.61
N GLU A 265 17.58 4.17 15.71
CA GLU A 265 18.35 4.59 16.90
C GLU A 265 19.16 3.44 17.51
N PHE A 266 18.59 2.23 17.55
CA PHE A 266 19.20 1.06 18.16
C PHE A 266 19.80 0.07 17.16
N GLU A 267 19.97 0.44 15.89
CA GLU A 267 20.42 -0.46 14.80
C GLU A 267 21.65 -1.29 15.15
N GLU A 268 22.72 -0.65 15.60
CA GLU A 268 23.98 -1.32 15.95
C GLU A 268 23.78 -2.36 17.08
N ARG A 269 22.98 -2.02 18.07
CA ARG A 269 22.70 -2.92 19.20
C ARG A 269 21.82 -4.10 18.75
N ILE A 270 20.82 -3.84 17.95
CA ILE A 270 19.94 -4.86 17.38
C ILE A 270 20.77 -5.88 16.60
N MET A 271 21.66 -5.41 15.73
CA MET A 271 22.49 -6.30 14.93
C MET A 271 23.44 -7.17 15.74
N ASN A 272 23.94 -6.66 16.85
CA ASN A 272 24.88 -7.36 17.71
C ASN A 272 24.20 -8.28 18.74
N GLU A 273 23.00 -7.92 19.22
CA GLU A 273 22.35 -8.60 20.36
C GLU A 273 21.15 -9.50 19.92
N ALA A 274 20.51 -9.21 18.78
CA ALA A 274 19.32 -9.95 18.34
C ALA A 274 19.65 -11.32 17.76
N TRP A 275 18.79 -12.29 18.05
CA TRP A 275 18.90 -13.66 17.50
C TRP A 275 18.36 -13.70 16.07
N PRO A 276 19.11 -14.29 15.12
CA PRO A 276 18.61 -14.48 13.77
C PRO A 276 17.56 -15.59 13.72
N LEU A 277 16.62 -15.48 12.75
CA LEU A 277 15.63 -16.54 12.46
C LEU A 277 16.27 -17.79 11.87
N TYR A 278 17.43 -17.67 11.25
CA TYR A 278 18.14 -18.76 10.60
C TYR A 278 19.66 -18.65 10.81
N ASP A 279 20.32 -19.80 10.77
CA ASP A 279 21.77 -19.89 10.88
C ASP A 279 22.41 -19.70 9.50
N LYS A 280 23.05 -18.54 9.29
CA LYS A 280 23.69 -18.21 8.01
C LYS A 280 24.73 -19.22 7.56
N GLU A 281 25.39 -19.92 8.48
CA GLU A 281 26.42 -20.91 8.18
C GLU A 281 25.84 -22.27 7.77
N LYS A 282 24.71 -22.66 8.40
CA LYS A 282 24.06 -23.96 8.17
C LYS A 282 23.05 -23.93 7.03
N ASP A 283 22.33 -22.81 6.89
CA ASP A 283 21.13 -22.70 6.03
C ASP A 283 21.39 -22.02 4.68
N GLN A 284 22.66 -21.76 4.31
CA GLN A 284 23.02 -21.02 3.09
C GLN A 284 22.55 -21.64 1.75
N LYS A 285 22.18 -22.91 1.72
CA LYS A 285 21.73 -23.59 0.50
C LYS A 285 20.21 -23.68 0.43
N GLY A 286 19.59 -22.81 -0.35
CA GLY A 286 18.20 -22.94 -0.76
C GLY A 286 17.19 -22.01 -0.08
N LEU A 287 17.63 -21.02 0.66
CA LEU A 287 16.70 -20.03 1.22
C LEU A 287 16.11 -19.12 0.11
N PRO A 288 14.80 -18.85 0.14
CA PRO A 288 14.16 -17.96 -0.81
C PRO A 288 14.76 -16.55 -0.78
N PRO A 289 14.77 -15.83 -1.92
CA PRO A 289 15.05 -14.39 -1.92
C PRO A 289 14.09 -13.67 -0.94
N GLY A 290 14.61 -12.73 -0.17
CA GLY A 290 13.79 -11.97 0.81
C GLY A 290 13.77 -12.56 2.22
N ILE A 291 14.29 -13.78 2.46
CA ILE A 291 14.38 -14.32 3.83
C ILE A 291 15.25 -13.42 4.73
N ALA A 292 16.27 -12.79 4.15
CA ALA A 292 17.11 -11.85 4.88
C ALA A 292 16.34 -10.60 5.34
N ASP A 293 15.34 -10.18 4.58
CA ASP A 293 14.49 -9.06 4.94
C ASP A 293 13.53 -9.42 6.06
N ILE A 294 12.98 -10.63 6.00
CA ILE A 294 12.13 -11.17 7.06
C ILE A 294 12.93 -11.32 8.35
N ASP A 295 14.13 -11.91 8.28
CA ASP A 295 15.04 -12.04 9.44
C ASP A 295 15.33 -10.68 10.06
N HIS A 296 15.57 -9.70 9.23
CA HIS A 296 15.90 -8.37 9.66
C HIS A 296 14.74 -7.70 10.42
N VAL A 297 13.54 -7.68 9.83
CA VAL A 297 12.34 -7.14 10.48
C VAL A 297 12.04 -7.88 11.78
N PHE A 298 12.19 -9.20 11.79
CA PHE A 298 12.01 -10.03 12.99
C PHE A 298 12.97 -9.63 14.10
N ARG A 299 14.27 -9.49 13.80
CA ARG A 299 15.28 -9.07 14.80
C ARG A 299 14.95 -7.73 15.42
N VAL A 300 14.54 -6.76 14.59
CA VAL A 300 14.13 -5.44 15.07
C VAL A 300 12.94 -5.56 16.03
N ALA A 301 11.88 -6.26 15.59
CA ALA A 301 10.66 -6.39 16.38
C ALA A 301 10.91 -7.14 17.71
N ASP A 302 11.62 -8.27 17.67
CA ASP A 302 11.92 -9.09 18.84
C ASP A 302 12.80 -8.33 19.84
N TRP A 303 13.90 -7.72 19.36
CA TRP A 303 14.80 -6.98 20.21
C TRP A 303 14.12 -5.78 20.89
N LEU A 304 13.36 -4.97 20.15
CA LEU A 304 12.61 -3.84 20.70
C LEU A 304 11.56 -4.29 21.71
N ALA A 305 10.83 -5.36 21.41
CA ALA A 305 9.86 -5.94 22.35
C ALA A 305 10.53 -6.32 23.69
N ILE A 306 11.66 -7.03 23.65
CA ILE A 306 12.41 -7.42 24.84
C ILE A 306 12.97 -6.18 25.57
N PHE A 307 13.50 -5.21 24.84
CA PHE A 307 14.04 -3.97 25.40
C PHE A 307 12.99 -3.20 26.19
N TYR A 308 11.82 -2.96 25.58
CA TYR A 308 10.74 -2.23 26.23
C TYR A 308 10.06 -3.03 27.34
N GLN A 309 9.94 -4.35 27.21
CA GLN A 309 9.49 -5.21 28.30
C GLN A 309 10.39 -5.08 29.54
N LYS A 310 11.70 -5.16 29.37
CA LYS A 310 12.66 -4.98 30.48
C LYS A 310 12.54 -3.59 31.11
N ARG A 311 12.36 -2.55 30.30
CA ARG A 311 12.18 -1.16 30.77
C ARG A 311 10.89 -1.02 31.58
N MET A 312 9.78 -1.55 31.07
CA MET A 312 8.49 -1.55 31.77
C MET A 312 8.56 -2.27 33.11
N LEU A 313 9.17 -3.47 33.15
CA LEU A 313 9.33 -4.22 34.40
C LEU A 313 10.19 -3.48 35.43
N ARG A 314 11.24 -2.77 35.01
CA ARG A 314 12.04 -1.91 35.91
C ARG A 314 11.21 -0.77 36.50
N THR A 315 10.43 -0.09 35.66
CA THR A 315 9.53 0.99 36.08
C THR A 315 8.49 0.48 37.06
N LEU A 316 7.82 -0.65 36.76
CA LEU A 316 6.86 -1.27 37.69
C LEU A 316 7.49 -1.64 39.03
N ARG A 317 8.68 -2.23 39.02
CA ARG A 317 9.41 -2.52 40.28
C ARG A 317 9.71 -1.24 41.08
N SER A 318 10.12 -0.17 40.42
CA SER A 318 10.37 1.13 41.07
C SER A 318 9.10 1.71 41.69
N VAL A 319 7.99 1.65 40.95
CA VAL A 319 6.67 2.12 41.46
C VAL A 319 6.22 1.30 42.68
N HIS A 320 6.35 -0.03 42.63
CA HIS A 320 6.01 -0.88 43.78
C HIS A 320 6.92 -0.60 45.00
N MET A 321 8.21 -0.40 44.79
CA MET A 321 9.12 -0.05 45.87
C MET A 321 8.76 1.30 46.50
N LEU A 322 8.42 2.31 45.69
CA LEU A 322 7.98 3.61 46.21
C LEU A 322 6.65 3.49 46.95
N ALA A 323 5.69 2.73 46.46
CA ALA A 323 4.42 2.48 47.13
C ALA A 323 4.62 1.79 48.49
N LEU A 324 5.51 0.80 48.58
CA LEU A 324 5.85 0.15 49.83
C LEU A 324 6.49 1.14 50.82
N LEU A 325 7.40 1.99 50.37
CA LEU A 325 8.04 3.01 51.23
C LEU A 325 7.00 4.02 51.74
N MET A 326 6.05 4.44 50.92
CA MET A 326 4.97 5.36 51.36
C MET A 326 3.94 4.68 52.27
N GLY A 327 3.71 3.36 52.15
CA GLY A 327 2.82 2.60 53.02
C GLY A 327 3.39 2.23 54.39
N VAL A 328 4.69 2.40 54.58
CA VAL A 328 5.39 2.16 55.88
C VAL A 328 5.54 3.44 56.68
N MET A 329 5.24 4.62 56.10
CA MET A 329 5.20 5.90 56.80
C MET A 329 3.75 6.18 57.25
#